data_89b8e3b3d8cdf438ac39d2de641e96a7
#
_entry.id   89b8e3b3d8cdf438ac39d2de641e96a7
#
_cell.length_a   1.000
_cell.length_b   1.000
_cell.length_c   1.000
_cell.angle_alpha   90.00
_cell.angle_beta   90.00
_cell.angle_gamma   90.00
#
_symmetry.space_group_name_H-M   'P 1'
#
loop_
_entity.id
_entity.type
_entity.pdbx_description
1 polymer ?
#
loop_
_entity_poly.entity_id
_entity_poly.type
_entity_poly.pdbx_seq_one_letter_code
_entity_poly.pdbx_strand_id
1 'polypeptide(L)'
;MSEEDPFGLDDLLDKTTPPPDAEFMGEAGLQVTGQARMEAAYGSGDGDDDGHAIVAKTGQVEAGTIFHQIYRPWRGKLNPRWVRNWSILRHHIYGLFSKGHRPWPVYTKLLIVIVLMGALMPIFTMFLGTLSGSPELMRIFGVTRANLWGHVLGSFNNICCWPLITALVVGGMISEDRQHGTSAIYFSRPVTRTDYTLMKYISASLILSMIIIVSYCAYYAAAILLNNEGWAYLLDTFPFFLGGLIAAVMLVVTYTSIGLALSSISKGKFFPAVSFMGIIFGSQIIAFLISLLFQRDVLYLLSPYDNLAHVGQWMMELNTTYDFPVAWSFVALLLMNGISLYILISRVNSLEVTRE
;
A
#
# COMPACT_ATOMS: atom_id res chain seq x y z
N MET A 1 21.71 32.05 -6.35
CA MET A 1 21.24 31.34 -5.15
C MET A 1 21.28 29.88 -5.54
N SER A 2 22.36 29.20 -5.16
CA SER A 2 22.54 27.77 -5.38
C SER A 2 21.69 27.03 -4.36
N GLU A 3 20.77 26.20 -4.82
CA GLU A 3 20.04 25.26 -3.99
C GLU A 3 21.06 24.25 -3.43
N GLU A 4 21.38 24.37 -2.16
CA GLU A 4 22.12 23.37 -1.42
C GLU A 4 21.22 22.15 -1.27
N ASP A 5 21.64 21.01 -1.81
CA ASP A 5 20.98 19.72 -1.66
C ASP A 5 21.09 19.28 -0.18
N PRO A 6 19.99 19.27 0.59
CA PRO A 6 20.02 18.95 2.04
C PRO A 6 20.34 17.48 2.33
N PHE A 7 20.56 16.65 1.33
CA PHE A 7 20.78 15.20 1.49
C PHE A 7 22.14 14.71 1.03
N GLY A 8 23.00 15.58 0.47
CA GLY A 8 24.33 15.18 0.01
C GLY A 8 24.34 14.06 -1.02
N LEU A 9 23.28 13.96 -1.83
CA LEU A 9 23.13 12.90 -2.84
C LEU A 9 24.14 13.02 -3.96
N ASP A 10 24.56 14.24 -4.28
CA ASP A 10 25.58 14.50 -5.33
C ASP A 10 26.94 13.94 -4.95
N ASP A 11 27.28 13.96 -3.66
CA ASP A 11 28.54 13.40 -3.14
C ASP A 11 28.55 11.85 -3.17
N LEU A 12 27.37 11.21 -3.24
CA LEU A 12 27.25 9.76 -3.38
C LEU A 12 27.27 9.31 -4.83
N LEU A 13 26.83 10.15 -5.75
CA LEU A 13 26.83 9.88 -7.19
C LEU A 13 28.24 10.00 -7.77
N ASP A 14 29.04 10.95 -7.26
CA ASP A 14 30.43 11.17 -7.70
C ASP A 14 31.37 10.01 -7.29
N LYS A 15 31.02 9.28 -6.21
CA LYS A 15 31.77 8.09 -5.76
C LYS A 15 31.37 6.78 -6.44
N THR A 16 30.34 6.80 -7.27
CA THR A 16 29.85 5.64 -8.04
C THR A 16 30.24 5.69 -9.52
N THR A 17 30.85 6.77 -9.98
CA THR A 17 31.48 6.80 -11.31
C THR A 17 32.68 5.87 -11.30
N PRO A 18 32.72 4.85 -12.17
CA PRO A 18 33.90 4.02 -12.30
C PRO A 18 35.07 4.92 -12.79
N PRO A 19 36.31 4.63 -12.36
CA PRO A 19 37.47 5.41 -12.80
C PRO A 19 37.50 5.45 -14.32
N PRO A 20 38.06 6.54 -14.91
CA PRO A 20 38.05 6.77 -16.37
C PRO A 20 38.69 5.66 -17.20
N ASP A 21 39.46 4.77 -16.57
CA ASP A 21 40.09 3.61 -17.21
C ASP A 21 39.14 2.39 -17.34
N ALA A 22 37.90 2.49 -16.88
CA ALA A 22 36.91 1.42 -17.03
C ALA A 22 36.15 1.46 -18.36
N GLU A 23 36.48 2.36 -19.24
CA GLU A 23 35.94 2.46 -20.61
C GLU A 23 36.44 1.36 -21.55
N PHE A 24 36.76 0.23 -21.03
CA PHE A 24 37.32 -0.76 -21.78
C PHE A 24 36.64 -2.03 -21.81
N MET A 25 36.05 -2.47 -22.73
CA MET A 25 36.06 -3.87 -23.02
C MET A 25 35.18 -4.24 -24.18
N GLY A 26 35.79 -4.25 -25.36
CA GLY A 26 35.29 -4.99 -26.50
C GLY A 26 35.32 -6.50 -26.19
N GLU A 27 34.49 -7.27 -26.88
CA GLU A 27 34.29 -8.72 -26.68
C GLU A 27 35.57 -9.58 -26.67
N ALA A 28 36.69 -9.08 -27.20
CA ALA A 28 37.99 -9.76 -27.18
C ALA A 28 38.72 -9.71 -25.83
N GLY A 29 38.33 -8.81 -24.91
CA GLY A 29 38.95 -8.64 -23.61
C GLY A 29 38.48 -9.64 -22.55
N LEU A 30 37.39 -10.35 -22.80
CA LEU A 30 36.77 -11.22 -21.79
C LEU A 30 37.56 -12.49 -21.47
N GLN A 31 38.40 -12.96 -22.36
CA GLN A 31 39.18 -14.19 -22.15
C GLN A 31 40.48 -14.02 -21.35
N VAL A 32 41.07 -12.82 -21.35
CA VAL A 32 42.33 -12.56 -20.66
C VAL A 32 42.16 -12.04 -19.24
N THR A 33 40.97 -11.70 -18.87
CA THR A 33 40.68 -10.79 -17.77
C THR A 33 40.35 -11.43 -16.42
N GLY A 34 40.22 -12.73 -16.35
CA GLY A 34 39.94 -13.39 -15.05
C GLY A 34 41.09 -13.14 -14.05
N GLN A 35 42.36 -13.28 -14.49
CA GLN A 35 43.50 -13.08 -13.63
C GLN A 35 43.80 -11.60 -13.38
N ALA A 36 43.82 -10.78 -14.43
CA ALA A 36 44.06 -9.36 -14.31
C ALA A 36 43.00 -8.62 -13.50
N ARG A 37 41.74 -9.06 -13.58
CA ARG A 37 40.64 -8.52 -12.78
C ARG A 37 40.73 -8.96 -11.32
N MET A 38 41.25 -10.14 -11.00
CA MET A 38 41.54 -10.55 -9.64
C MET A 38 42.72 -9.76 -9.05
N GLU A 39 43.81 -9.53 -9.82
CA GLU A 39 44.94 -8.75 -9.34
C GLU A 39 44.56 -7.26 -9.13
N ALA A 40 43.77 -6.68 -10.02
CA ALA A 40 43.27 -5.31 -9.84
C ALA A 40 42.24 -5.18 -8.67
N ALA A 41 41.42 -6.20 -8.45
CA ALA A 41 40.44 -6.18 -7.35
C ALA A 41 41.06 -6.45 -5.98
N TYR A 42 42.23 -7.12 -5.93
CA TYR A 42 42.84 -7.55 -4.66
C TYR A 42 44.13 -6.88 -4.33
N GLY A 43 44.67 -6.01 -5.24
CA GLY A 43 45.91 -5.27 -5.04
C GLY A 43 47.08 -6.18 -4.65
N SER A 44 48.22 -6.03 -5.28
CA SER A 44 49.49 -6.60 -4.84
C SER A 44 49.88 -5.91 -3.52
N GLY A 45 49.26 -6.36 -2.44
CA GLY A 45 49.55 -5.87 -1.08
C GLY A 45 50.70 -6.67 -0.48
N ASP A 46 51.92 -6.22 -0.65
CA ASP A 46 52.97 -6.45 0.31
C ASP A 46 52.60 -5.72 1.59
N GLY A 47 52.07 -6.42 2.56
CA GLY A 47 51.71 -5.91 3.86
C GLY A 47 51.27 -7.04 4.78
N ASP A 48 52.12 -7.37 5.73
CA ASP A 48 51.89 -8.30 6.81
C ASP A 48 50.56 -8.02 7.50
N ASP A 49 49.56 -8.82 7.18
CA ASP A 49 48.39 -8.93 8.00
C ASP A 49 47.82 -10.37 7.88
N ASP A 50 47.85 -11.09 9.02
CA ASP A 50 47.57 -12.53 9.17
C ASP A 50 46.11 -12.92 8.86
N GLY A 51 45.60 -12.54 7.72
CA GLY A 51 44.32 -12.98 7.20
C GLY A 51 44.52 -14.04 6.12
N HIS A 52 44.30 -15.30 6.45
CA HIS A 52 44.34 -16.42 5.53
C HIS A 52 43.61 -16.15 4.20
N ALA A 53 44.36 -15.59 3.24
CA ALA A 53 43.95 -15.60 1.85
C ALA A 53 44.21 -16.98 1.30
N ILE A 54 43.19 -17.80 1.14
CA ILE A 54 43.28 -19.04 0.37
C ILE A 54 43.44 -18.61 -1.07
N VAL A 55 44.69 -18.43 -1.51
CA VAL A 55 45.03 -18.28 -2.89
C VAL A 55 44.90 -19.67 -3.54
N ALA A 56 43.86 -19.86 -4.35
CA ALA A 56 43.78 -21.04 -5.20
C ALA A 56 44.97 -21.01 -6.20
N LYS A 57 46.03 -21.73 -5.85
CA LYS A 57 47.11 -22.11 -6.79
C LYS A 57 46.49 -23.15 -7.71
N THR A 58 46.12 -22.75 -8.91
CA THR A 58 46.26 -23.57 -10.14
C THR A 58 45.35 -23.02 -11.24
N GLY A 59 45.97 -22.70 -12.33
CA GLY A 59 45.37 -22.08 -13.49
C GLY A 59 44.66 -23.06 -14.43
N GLN A 60 43.57 -23.65 -14.01
CA GLN A 60 42.52 -24.18 -14.91
C GLN A 60 41.20 -24.00 -14.18
N VAL A 61 40.39 -23.04 -14.61
CA VAL A 61 39.01 -22.89 -14.18
C VAL A 61 38.19 -23.90 -14.94
N GLU A 62 37.91 -25.05 -14.34
CA GLU A 62 36.94 -25.98 -14.89
C GLU A 62 35.55 -25.32 -14.93
N ALA A 63 34.86 -25.49 -16.06
CA ALA A 63 33.48 -25.02 -16.21
C ALA A 63 32.62 -25.65 -15.13
N GLY A 64 32.18 -24.87 -14.15
CA GLY A 64 31.38 -25.30 -13.00
C GLY A 64 31.94 -24.93 -11.63
N THR A 65 33.09 -24.26 -11.56
CA THR A 65 33.64 -23.82 -10.26
C THR A 65 32.77 -22.77 -9.64
N ILE A 66 32.15 -23.12 -8.50
CA ILE A 66 31.39 -22.15 -7.68
C ILE A 66 32.41 -21.24 -7.02
N PHE A 67 32.46 -19.98 -7.46
CA PHE A 67 33.26 -18.97 -6.78
C PHE A 67 32.66 -18.68 -5.42
N HIS A 68 33.37 -19.00 -4.34
CA HIS A 68 33.03 -18.54 -3.02
C HIS A 68 33.22 -17.02 -2.97
N GLN A 69 32.14 -16.28 -3.12
CA GLN A 69 32.17 -14.84 -2.95
C GLN A 69 32.43 -14.54 -1.47
N ILE A 70 33.64 -14.09 -1.14
CA ILE A 70 34.00 -13.71 0.22
C ILE A 70 33.30 -12.40 0.54
N TYR A 71 32.18 -12.49 1.25
CA TYR A 71 31.51 -11.30 1.77
C TYR A 71 32.36 -10.67 2.87
N ARG A 72 32.91 -9.50 2.62
CA ARG A 72 33.51 -8.70 3.70
C ARG A 72 32.37 -8.06 4.50
N PRO A 73 32.38 -8.17 5.83
CA PRO A 73 31.36 -7.52 6.64
C PRO A 73 31.43 -5.99 6.47
N TRP A 74 30.26 -5.37 6.29
CA TRP A 74 30.18 -3.92 6.18
C TRP A 74 30.69 -3.24 7.44
N ARG A 75 31.75 -2.45 7.35
CA ARG A 75 32.35 -1.71 8.47
C ARG A 75 31.85 -0.26 8.58
N GLY A 76 31.02 0.21 7.66
CA GLY A 76 30.44 1.54 7.67
C GLY A 76 29.31 1.70 8.70
N LYS A 77 28.94 2.95 9.01
CA LYS A 77 27.76 3.24 9.85
C LYS A 77 26.50 2.76 9.12
N LEU A 78 25.66 2.01 9.82
CA LEU A 78 24.35 1.62 9.31
C LEU A 78 23.43 2.84 9.34
N ASN A 79 22.62 2.99 8.29
CA ASN A 79 21.59 4.00 8.26
C ASN A 79 20.63 3.84 9.45
N PRO A 80 20.14 4.93 10.05
CA PRO A 80 19.20 4.86 11.16
C PRO A 80 17.92 4.13 10.75
N ARG A 81 17.24 3.55 11.74
CA ARG A 81 16.05 2.69 11.55
C ARG A 81 14.97 3.36 10.70
N TRP A 82 14.73 4.66 10.90
CA TRP A 82 13.70 5.40 10.16
C TRP A 82 14.00 5.52 8.66
N VAL A 83 15.28 5.70 8.27
CA VAL A 83 15.69 5.78 6.84
C VAL A 83 15.45 4.46 6.13
N ARG A 84 15.75 3.34 6.79
CA ARG A 84 15.50 2.00 6.25
C ARG A 84 14.01 1.74 6.05
N ASN A 85 13.22 2.10 7.04
CA ASN A 85 11.78 1.96 7.01
C ASN A 85 11.15 2.86 5.93
N TRP A 86 11.64 4.10 5.83
CA TRP A 86 11.23 5.03 4.78
C TRP A 86 11.50 4.51 3.36
N SER A 87 12.60 3.78 3.16
CA SER A 87 12.90 3.21 1.84
C SER A 87 11.85 2.17 1.39
N ILE A 88 11.30 1.37 2.33
CA ILE A 88 10.22 0.41 2.03
C ILE A 88 8.94 1.16 1.65
N LEU A 89 8.56 2.16 2.44
CA LEU A 89 7.40 3.00 2.19
C LEU A 89 7.48 3.70 0.83
N ARG A 90 8.62 4.35 0.58
CA ARG A 90 8.92 5.05 -0.67
C ARG A 90 8.79 4.13 -1.88
N HIS A 91 9.32 2.91 -1.80
CA HIS A 91 9.26 1.94 -2.89
C HIS A 91 7.82 1.66 -3.34
N HIS A 92 6.89 1.48 -2.39
CA HIS A 92 5.48 1.22 -2.71
C HIS A 92 4.76 2.45 -3.28
N ILE A 93 5.00 3.63 -2.72
CA ILE A 93 4.38 4.87 -3.20
C ILE A 93 4.93 5.24 -4.59
N TYR A 94 6.25 5.18 -4.78
CA TYR A 94 6.84 5.49 -6.09
C TYR A 94 6.45 4.49 -7.18
N GLY A 95 6.22 3.23 -6.83
CA GLY A 95 5.72 2.22 -7.77
C GLY A 95 4.43 2.64 -8.47
N LEU A 96 3.58 3.42 -7.79
CA LEU A 96 2.34 3.96 -8.35
C LEU A 96 2.61 5.01 -9.44
N PHE A 97 3.59 5.90 -9.23
CA PHE A 97 3.88 7.03 -10.12
C PHE A 97 5.00 6.74 -11.13
N SER A 98 5.87 5.80 -10.84
CA SER A 98 7.06 5.52 -11.65
C SER A 98 6.72 4.84 -12.98
N LYS A 99 7.48 5.22 -14.02
CA LYS A 99 7.54 4.52 -15.31
C LYS A 99 8.72 3.52 -15.38
N GLY A 100 9.61 3.54 -14.36
CA GLY A 100 10.84 2.76 -14.29
C GLY A 100 10.71 1.42 -13.57
N HIS A 101 11.76 0.99 -12.87
CA HIS A 101 11.87 -0.30 -12.19
C HIS A 101 10.61 -0.74 -11.45
N ARG A 102 9.93 -1.78 -11.93
CA ARG A 102 8.70 -2.38 -11.43
C ARG A 102 7.54 -1.39 -11.24
N PRO A 103 7.08 -0.73 -12.32
CA PRO A 103 5.86 0.06 -12.26
C PRO A 103 4.68 -0.86 -11.94
N TRP A 104 3.71 -0.31 -11.19
CA TRP A 104 2.45 -1.00 -11.03
C TRP A 104 1.81 -1.30 -12.40
N PRO A 105 1.08 -2.41 -12.54
CA PRO A 105 0.43 -2.77 -13.79
C PRO A 105 -0.45 -1.63 -14.31
N VAL A 106 -0.46 -1.44 -15.61
CA VAL A 106 -1.21 -0.36 -16.27
C VAL A 106 -2.69 -0.44 -15.93
N TYR A 107 -3.26 -1.65 -15.86
CA TYR A 107 -4.66 -1.86 -15.51
C TYR A 107 -5.00 -1.36 -14.09
N THR A 108 -4.10 -1.51 -13.11
CA THR A 108 -4.31 -0.99 -11.74
C THR A 108 -4.30 0.54 -11.74
N LYS A 109 -3.37 1.16 -12.46
CA LYS A 109 -3.31 2.63 -12.61
C LYS A 109 -4.56 3.17 -13.32
N LEU A 110 -4.98 2.52 -14.39
CA LEU A 110 -6.19 2.87 -15.13
C LEU A 110 -7.42 2.78 -14.23
N LEU A 111 -7.55 1.70 -13.45
CA LEU A 111 -8.66 1.54 -12.52
C LEU A 111 -8.68 2.65 -11.47
N ILE A 112 -7.53 3.00 -10.88
CA ILE A 112 -7.44 4.10 -9.91
C ILE A 112 -7.92 5.41 -10.56
N VAL A 113 -7.50 5.69 -11.80
CA VAL A 113 -7.95 6.89 -12.53
C VAL A 113 -9.46 6.88 -12.75
N ILE A 114 -10.02 5.76 -13.22
CA ILE A 114 -11.47 5.60 -13.44
C ILE A 114 -12.25 5.84 -12.15
N VAL A 115 -11.79 5.26 -11.04
CA VAL A 115 -12.44 5.40 -9.74
C VAL A 115 -12.33 6.82 -9.20
N LEU A 116 -11.17 7.46 -9.33
CA LEU A 116 -11.00 8.87 -8.94
C LEU A 116 -11.91 9.78 -9.79
N MET A 117 -12.01 9.54 -11.09
CA MET A 117 -12.94 10.28 -11.96
C MET A 117 -14.40 10.10 -11.49
N GLY A 118 -14.79 8.87 -11.16
CA GLY A 118 -16.12 8.59 -10.60
C GLY A 118 -16.36 9.26 -9.25
N ALA A 119 -15.37 9.25 -8.35
CA ALA A 119 -15.45 9.90 -7.05
C ALA A 119 -15.50 11.44 -7.14
N LEU A 120 -14.88 12.02 -8.17
CA LEU A 120 -14.89 13.47 -8.41
C LEU A 120 -16.10 13.92 -9.26
N MET A 121 -16.88 13.01 -9.82
CA MET A 121 -18.05 13.33 -10.64
C MET A 121 -19.08 14.22 -9.91
N PRO A 122 -19.40 14.04 -8.61
CA PRO A 122 -20.29 14.95 -7.89
C PRO A 122 -19.78 16.38 -7.84
N ILE A 123 -18.46 16.59 -7.79
CA ILE A 123 -17.86 17.94 -7.84
C ILE A 123 -18.15 18.61 -9.17
N PHE A 124 -17.94 17.88 -10.27
CA PHE A 124 -18.20 18.39 -11.60
C PHE A 124 -19.68 18.73 -11.82
N THR A 125 -20.58 17.87 -11.33
CA THR A 125 -22.03 18.11 -11.43
C THR A 125 -22.50 19.30 -10.59
N MET A 126 -21.95 19.49 -9.38
CA MET A 126 -22.18 20.69 -8.58
C MET A 126 -21.71 21.96 -9.29
N PHE A 127 -20.53 21.93 -9.89
CA PHE A 127 -20.00 23.05 -10.68
C PHE A 127 -20.90 23.40 -11.87
N LEU A 128 -21.38 22.39 -12.60
CA LEU A 128 -22.37 22.60 -13.68
C LEU A 128 -23.68 23.18 -13.15
N GLY A 129 -24.13 22.74 -11.98
CA GLY A 129 -25.33 23.24 -11.32
C GLY A 129 -25.21 24.73 -10.99
N THR A 130 -24.06 25.19 -10.50
CA THR A 130 -23.80 26.60 -10.23
C THR A 130 -23.75 27.43 -11.50
N LEU A 131 -23.11 26.93 -12.56
CA LEU A 131 -23.01 27.62 -13.86
C LEU A 131 -24.37 27.74 -14.58
N SER A 132 -25.19 26.69 -14.51
CA SER A 132 -26.51 26.66 -15.15
C SER A 132 -27.61 27.34 -14.33
N GLY A 133 -27.32 27.72 -13.07
CA GLY A 133 -28.32 28.20 -12.12
C GLY A 133 -29.40 27.17 -11.77
N SER A 134 -29.11 25.88 -11.98
CA SER A 134 -30.06 24.79 -11.74
C SER A 134 -30.09 24.40 -10.29
N PRO A 135 -31.18 24.69 -9.51
CA PRO A 135 -31.27 24.31 -8.11
C PRO A 135 -31.38 22.79 -7.94
N GLU A 136 -31.86 22.05 -8.92
CA GLU A 136 -32.02 20.59 -8.87
C GLU A 136 -30.67 19.88 -8.80
N LEU A 137 -29.69 20.30 -9.60
CA LEU A 137 -28.34 19.73 -9.54
C LEU A 137 -27.67 19.98 -8.20
N MET A 138 -27.83 21.17 -7.65
CA MET A 138 -27.31 21.50 -6.32
C MET A 138 -28.01 20.70 -5.21
N ARG A 139 -29.30 20.43 -5.34
CA ARG A 139 -30.06 19.61 -4.39
C ARG A 139 -29.63 18.14 -4.41
N ILE A 140 -29.38 17.59 -5.61
CA ILE A 140 -29.01 16.16 -5.77
C ILE A 140 -27.56 15.91 -5.34
N PHE A 141 -26.63 16.77 -5.76
CA PHE A 141 -25.20 16.58 -5.56
C PHE A 141 -24.57 17.46 -4.48
N GLY A 142 -25.33 18.39 -3.91
CA GLY A 142 -24.90 19.22 -2.78
C GLY A 142 -24.58 18.42 -1.54
N VAL A 143 -23.83 18.99 -0.61
CA VAL A 143 -23.45 18.31 0.63
C VAL A 143 -24.64 18.21 1.57
N THR A 144 -25.25 17.05 1.56
CA THR A 144 -26.19 16.60 2.58
C THR A 144 -25.54 15.48 3.40
N ARG A 145 -26.08 15.17 4.57
CA ARG A 145 -25.62 14.02 5.39
C ARG A 145 -25.60 12.72 4.56
N ALA A 146 -26.66 12.49 3.78
CA ALA A 146 -26.79 11.31 2.94
C ALA A 146 -25.76 11.27 1.82
N ASN A 147 -25.45 12.40 1.18
CA ASN A 147 -24.46 12.47 0.12
C ASN A 147 -23.02 12.35 0.64
N LEU A 148 -22.72 12.89 1.82
CA LEU A 148 -21.44 12.68 2.50
C LEU A 148 -21.21 11.20 2.83
N TRP A 149 -22.23 10.55 3.38
CA TRP A 149 -22.18 9.11 3.62
C TRP A 149 -22.08 8.32 2.31
N GLY A 150 -22.88 8.71 1.31
CA GLY A 150 -22.87 8.10 -0.02
C GLY A 150 -21.50 8.17 -0.70
N HIS A 151 -20.75 9.25 -0.49
CA HIS A 151 -19.40 9.38 -1.05
C HIS A 151 -18.41 8.39 -0.45
N VAL A 152 -18.53 8.05 0.83
CA VAL A 152 -17.63 7.10 1.52
C VAL A 152 -18.07 5.66 1.28
N LEU A 153 -19.33 5.32 1.49
CA LEU A 153 -19.83 3.94 1.55
C LEU A 153 -21.12 3.69 0.76
N GLY A 154 -21.95 4.70 0.54
CA GLY A 154 -23.32 4.49 0.08
C GLY A 154 -23.53 4.47 -1.43
N SER A 155 -22.58 4.90 -2.25
CA SER A 155 -22.75 4.89 -3.70
C SER A 155 -22.29 3.58 -4.33
N PHE A 156 -22.95 3.15 -5.41
CA PHE A 156 -22.57 1.94 -6.16
C PHE A 156 -21.09 1.94 -6.56
N ASN A 157 -20.56 3.10 -7.00
CA ASN A 157 -19.16 3.24 -7.36
C ASN A 157 -18.24 2.90 -6.18
N ASN A 158 -18.60 3.31 -4.97
CA ASN A 158 -17.80 3.08 -3.78
C ASN A 158 -17.96 1.66 -3.25
N ILE A 159 -19.17 1.08 -3.34
CA ILE A 159 -19.44 -0.30 -2.94
C ILE A 159 -18.59 -1.29 -3.76
N CYS A 160 -18.51 -1.11 -5.07
CA CYS A 160 -17.76 -2.02 -5.95
C CYS A 160 -16.29 -1.63 -6.08
N CYS A 161 -15.98 -0.34 -6.21
CA CYS A 161 -14.65 0.12 -6.63
C CYS A 161 -13.65 0.15 -5.49
N TRP A 162 -14.05 0.50 -4.26
CA TRP A 162 -13.12 0.46 -3.12
C TRP A 162 -12.59 -0.94 -2.82
N PRO A 163 -13.44 -1.99 -2.75
CA PRO A 163 -12.93 -3.35 -2.59
C PRO A 163 -12.03 -3.77 -3.75
N LEU A 164 -12.37 -3.44 -4.98
CA LEU A 164 -11.59 -3.82 -6.16
C LEU A 164 -10.20 -3.16 -6.16
N ILE A 165 -10.11 -1.87 -5.87
CA ILE A 165 -8.82 -1.18 -5.71
C ILE A 165 -8.01 -1.81 -4.59
N THR A 166 -8.64 -2.05 -3.44
CA THR A 166 -7.96 -2.68 -2.30
C THR A 166 -7.42 -4.06 -2.67
N ALA A 167 -8.22 -4.87 -3.35
CA ALA A 167 -7.80 -6.19 -3.82
C ALA A 167 -6.56 -6.13 -4.71
N LEU A 168 -6.51 -5.17 -5.65
CA LEU A 168 -5.40 -5.02 -6.58
C LEU A 168 -4.16 -4.38 -5.96
N VAL A 169 -4.35 -3.43 -5.04
CA VAL A 169 -3.26 -2.70 -4.39
C VAL A 169 -2.63 -3.53 -3.28
N VAL A 170 -3.47 -4.06 -2.38
CA VAL A 170 -3.01 -4.69 -1.15
C VAL A 170 -2.74 -6.19 -1.34
N GLY A 171 -3.52 -6.84 -2.23
CA GLY A 171 -3.44 -8.28 -2.44
C GLY A 171 -2.05 -8.80 -2.81
N GLY A 172 -1.31 -8.04 -3.63
CA GLY A 172 0.05 -8.40 -4.06
C GLY A 172 1.18 -8.06 -3.07
N MET A 173 0.94 -7.19 -2.09
CA MET A 173 2.03 -6.55 -1.34
C MET A 173 2.95 -7.51 -0.56
N ILE A 174 2.42 -8.57 0.02
CA ILE A 174 3.20 -9.58 0.76
C ILE A 174 3.32 -10.86 -0.04
N SER A 175 2.26 -11.26 -0.75
CA SER A 175 2.24 -12.49 -1.52
C SER A 175 3.24 -12.49 -2.68
N GLU A 176 3.48 -11.35 -3.34
CA GLU A 176 4.52 -11.21 -4.37
C GLU A 176 5.92 -11.32 -3.76
N ASP A 177 6.16 -10.72 -2.59
CA ASP A 177 7.44 -10.86 -1.89
C ASP A 177 7.74 -12.32 -1.55
N ARG A 178 6.72 -13.08 -1.16
CA ARG A 178 6.84 -14.51 -0.90
C ARG A 178 7.04 -15.33 -2.18
N GLN A 179 6.33 -14.98 -3.23
CA GLN A 179 6.43 -15.68 -4.53
C GLN A 179 7.83 -15.55 -5.13
N HIS A 180 8.45 -14.37 -5.01
CA HIS A 180 9.76 -14.08 -5.58
C HIS A 180 10.93 -14.28 -4.59
N GLY A 181 10.67 -14.77 -3.37
CA GLY A 181 11.70 -14.95 -2.34
C GLY A 181 12.32 -13.63 -1.84
N THR A 182 11.74 -12.47 -2.17
CA THR A 182 12.28 -11.17 -1.77
C THR A 182 12.20 -10.93 -0.27
N SER A 183 11.32 -11.65 0.45
CA SER A 183 11.26 -11.64 1.91
C SER A 183 12.59 -12.03 2.55
N ALA A 184 13.31 -13.00 1.99
CA ALA A 184 14.64 -13.40 2.48
C ALA A 184 15.66 -12.26 2.37
N ILE A 185 15.57 -11.43 1.31
CA ILE A 185 16.44 -10.26 1.11
C ILE A 185 16.16 -9.18 2.16
N TYR A 186 14.89 -8.96 2.53
CA TYR A 186 14.55 -8.01 3.60
C TYR A 186 15.11 -8.46 4.95
N PHE A 187 14.99 -9.75 5.27
CA PHE A 187 15.41 -10.29 6.57
C PHE A 187 16.92 -10.59 6.66
N SER A 188 17.64 -10.64 5.53
CA SER A 188 19.12 -10.64 5.53
C SER A 188 19.72 -9.27 5.88
N ARG A 189 18.92 -8.20 5.81
CA ARG A 189 19.28 -6.85 6.23
C ARG A 189 18.79 -6.61 7.66
N PRO A 190 19.28 -5.58 8.37
CA PRO A 190 18.84 -5.28 9.74
C PRO A 190 17.43 -4.66 9.78
N VAL A 191 16.48 -5.27 9.07
CA VAL A 191 15.03 -4.93 9.10
C VAL A 191 14.34 -5.98 9.97
N THR A 192 13.66 -5.53 11.02
CA THR A 192 12.90 -6.46 11.86
C THR A 192 11.58 -6.87 11.19
N ARG A 193 11.04 -8.03 11.56
CA ARG A 193 9.76 -8.52 11.05
C ARG A 193 8.62 -7.53 11.35
N THR A 194 8.67 -6.92 12.52
CA THR A 194 7.71 -5.87 12.93
C THR A 194 7.84 -4.62 12.08
N ASP A 195 9.06 -4.16 11.76
CA ASP A 195 9.26 -3.02 10.87
C ASP A 195 8.73 -3.32 9.46
N TYR A 196 9.02 -4.50 8.92
CA TYR A 196 8.51 -4.93 7.63
C TYR A 196 6.97 -4.91 7.60
N THR A 197 6.33 -5.56 8.59
CA THR A 197 4.86 -5.62 8.68
C THR A 197 4.26 -4.22 8.81
N LEU A 198 4.82 -3.40 9.70
CA LEU A 198 4.36 -2.04 9.94
C LEU A 198 4.49 -1.17 8.68
N MET A 199 5.63 -1.23 8.00
CA MET A 199 5.84 -0.43 6.79
C MET A 199 4.93 -0.87 5.64
N LYS A 200 4.67 -2.17 5.48
CA LYS A 200 3.69 -2.68 4.51
C LYS A 200 2.27 -2.20 4.84
N TYR A 201 1.90 -2.25 6.12
CA TYR A 201 0.60 -1.78 6.59
C TYR A 201 0.43 -0.27 6.34
N ILE A 202 1.40 0.53 6.74
CA ILE A 202 1.39 1.99 6.52
C ILE A 202 1.36 2.31 5.02
N SER A 203 2.14 1.61 4.20
CA SER A 203 2.16 1.81 2.75
C SER A 203 0.80 1.55 2.12
N ALA A 204 0.16 0.44 2.47
CA ALA A 204 -1.17 0.09 1.99
C ALA A 204 -2.23 1.11 2.44
N SER A 205 -2.22 1.44 3.74
CA SER A 205 -3.15 2.43 4.31
C SER A 205 -2.98 3.81 3.68
N LEU A 206 -1.74 4.28 3.45
CA LEU A 206 -1.48 5.57 2.81
C LEU A 206 -2.00 5.62 1.38
N ILE A 207 -1.78 4.56 0.60
CA ILE A 207 -2.26 4.52 -0.79
C ILE A 207 -3.79 4.55 -0.82
N LEU A 208 -4.46 3.75 0.00
CA LEU A 208 -5.92 3.75 0.10
C LEU A 208 -6.44 5.09 0.64
N SER A 209 -5.80 5.66 1.66
CA SER A 209 -6.15 6.98 2.19
C SER A 209 -6.02 8.08 1.13
N MET A 210 -4.99 8.02 0.30
CA MET A 210 -4.76 8.97 -0.78
C MET A 210 -5.90 8.93 -1.82
N ILE A 211 -6.51 7.77 -2.03
CA ILE A 211 -7.62 7.63 -2.97
C ILE A 211 -8.94 7.99 -2.29
N ILE A 212 -9.22 7.45 -1.12
CA ILE A 212 -10.55 7.55 -0.46
C ILE A 212 -10.69 8.87 0.30
N ILE A 213 -9.74 9.20 1.18
CA ILE A 213 -9.85 10.36 2.06
C ILE A 213 -9.63 11.66 1.28
N VAL A 214 -8.67 11.68 0.34
CA VAL A 214 -8.42 12.89 -0.45
C VAL A 214 -9.61 13.20 -1.35
N SER A 215 -10.24 12.19 -1.98
CA SER A 215 -11.45 12.40 -2.78
C SER A 215 -12.61 12.92 -1.93
N TYR A 216 -12.78 12.40 -0.71
CA TYR A 216 -13.79 12.85 0.25
C TYR A 216 -13.56 14.30 0.70
N CYS A 217 -12.32 14.64 1.07
CA CYS A 217 -11.95 16.01 1.42
C CYS A 217 -12.13 16.98 0.23
N ALA A 218 -11.77 16.54 -0.98
CA ALA A 218 -11.96 17.36 -2.19
C ALA A 218 -13.45 17.63 -2.47
N TYR A 219 -14.31 16.59 -2.28
CA TYR A 219 -15.75 16.75 -2.42
C TYR A 219 -16.31 17.77 -1.41
N TYR A 220 -15.92 17.66 -0.14
CA TYR A 220 -16.37 18.60 0.89
C TYR A 220 -15.85 20.02 0.66
N ALA A 221 -14.58 20.18 0.28
CA ALA A 221 -13.99 21.47 -0.04
C ALA A 221 -14.68 22.15 -1.23
N ALA A 222 -14.97 21.38 -2.28
CA ALA A 222 -15.70 21.88 -3.44
C ALA A 222 -17.12 22.35 -3.07
N ALA A 223 -17.78 21.61 -2.19
CA ALA A 223 -19.11 21.97 -1.73
C ALA A 223 -19.13 23.28 -0.93
N ILE A 224 -18.14 23.52 -0.06
CA ILE A 224 -18.00 24.79 0.65
C ILE A 224 -17.77 25.94 -0.33
N LEU A 225 -16.91 25.74 -1.34
CA LEU A 225 -16.57 26.77 -2.31
C LEU A 225 -17.73 27.11 -3.27
N LEU A 226 -18.57 26.12 -3.57
CA LEU A 226 -19.70 26.28 -4.50
C LEU A 226 -21.00 26.72 -3.79
N ASN A 227 -21.04 26.65 -2.45
CA ASN A 227 -22.19 27.12 -1.69
C ASN A 227 -22.02 28.60 -1.32
N ASN A 228 -23.08 29.38 -1.52
CA ASN A 228 -23.09 30.81 -1.25
C ASN A 228 -23.11 31.17 0.25
N GLU A 229 -23.33 30.22 1.17
CA GLU A 229 -23.43 30.43 2.61
C GLU A 229 -22.06 30.54 3.33
N GLY A 230 -20.97 30.17 2.68
CA GLY A 230 -19.60 30.34 3.18
C GLY A 230 -19.34 29.68 4.55
N TRP A 231 -18.96 30.48 5.55
CA TRP A 231 -18.60 30.00 6.90
C TRP A 231 -19.74 29.39 7.67
N ALA A 232 -20.97 29.87 7.51
CA ALA A 232 -22.13 29.32 8.18
C ALA A 232 -22.35 27.86 7.77
N TYR A 233 -22.28 27.58 6.47
CA TYR A 233 -22.38 26.24 5.92
C TYR A 233 -21.29 25.30 6.44
N LEU A 234 -20.05 25.79 6.53
CA LEU A 234 -18.94 24.99 7.06
C LEU A 234 -19.20 24.58 8.52
N LEU A 235 -19.63 25.52 9.36
CA LEU A 235 -19.89 25.24 10.78
C LEU A 235 -21.04 24.25 10.99
N ASP A 236 -22.09 24.34 10.19
CA ASP A 236 -23.26 23.46 10.27
C ASP A 236 -22.97 22.05 9.78
N THR A 237 -22.12 21.91 8.75
CA THR A 237 -21.82 20.60 8.13
C THR A 237 -20.56 19.93 8.67
N PHE A 238 -19.70 20.64 9.40
CA PHE A 238 -18.44 20.13 9.92
C PHE A 238 -18.57 18.88 10.81
N PRO A 239 -19.55 18.76 11.72
CA PRO A 239 -19.69 17.53 12.51
C PRO A 239 -19.94 16.29 11.63
N PHE A 240 -20.75 16.44 10.58
CA PHE A 240 -21.05 15.36 9.63
C PHE A 240 -19.87 15.01 8.75
N PHE A 241 -19.11 16.03 8.32
CA PHE A 241 -17.84 15.82 7.63
C PHE A 241 -16.86 15.01 8.50
N LEU A 242 -16.75 15.36 9.79
CA LEU A 242 -15.88 14.63 10.70
C LEU A 242 -16.36 13.18 10.90
N GLY A 243 -17.66 12.94 11.03
CA GLY A 243 -18.24 11.60 11.08
C GLY A 243 -17.87 10.77 9.84
N GLY A 244 -18.01 11.34 8.64
CA GLY A 244 -17.63 10.67 7.41
C GLY A 244 -16.13 10.46 7.26
N LEU A 245 -15.31 11.38 7.74
CA LEU A 245 -13.86 11.22 7.78
C LEU A 245 -13.44 10.04 8.66
N ILE A 246 -14.04 9.91 9.84
CA ILE A 246 -13.80 8.78 10.74
C ILE A 246 -14.25 7.47 10.09
N ALA A 247 -15.43 7.45 9.45
CA ALA A 247 -15.91 6.28 8.70
C ALA A 247 -14.95 5.90 7.56
N ALA A 248 -14.41 6.88 6.82
CA ALA A 248 -13.41 6.66 5.77
C ALA A 248 -12.11 6.07 6.33
N VAL A 249 -11.63 6.56 7.46
CA VAL A 249 -10.45 6.00 8.16
C VAL A 249 -10.72 4.56 8.60
N MET A 250 -11.89 4.28 9.19
CA MET A 250 -12.26 2.93 9.60
C MET A 250 -12.33 1.98 8.40
N LEU A 251 -12.85 2.43 7.27
CA LEU A 251 -12.86 1.66 6.01
C LEU A 251 -11.44 1.34 5.54
N VAL A 252 -10.55 2.32 5.50
CA VAL A 252 -9.14 2.13 5.12
C VAL A 252 -8.45 1.12 6.04
N VAL A 253 -8.62 1.26 7.36
CA VAL A 253 -8.03 0.36 8.36
C VAL A 253 -8.55 -1.07 8.16
N THR A 254 -9.86 -1.25 8.04
CA THR A 254 -10.48 -2.56 7.91
C THR A 254 -10.07 -3.25 6.60
N TYR A 255 -10.12 -2.54 5.49
CA TYR A 255 -9.76 -3.09 4.19
C TYR A 255 -8.27 -3.42 4.10
N THR A 256 -7.41 -2.57 4.65
CA THR A 256 -5.97 -2.83 4.73
C THR A 256 -5.68 -4.06 5.60
N SER A 257 -6.30 -4.17 6.77
CA SER A 257 -6.09 -5.29 7.70
C SER A 257 -6.46 -6.61 7.06
N ILE A 258 -7.67 -6.72 6.48
CA ILE A 258 -8.15 -7.94 5.82
C ILE A 258 -7.29 -8.25 4.59
N GLY A 259 -7.02 -7.25 3.74
CA GLY A 259 -6.25 -7.43 2.52
C GLY A 259 -4.82 -7.92 2.78
N LEU A 260 -4.11 -7.34 3.74
CA LEU A 260 -2.77 -7.77 4.11
C LEU A 260 -2.74 -9.12 4.81
N ALA A 261 -3.75 -9.44 5.63
CA ALA A 261 -3.88 -10.77 6.24
C ALA A 261 -3.97 -11.84 5.15
N LEU A 262 -4.83 -11.66 4.15
CA LEU A 262 -4.98 -12.57 3.01
C LEU A 262 -3.71 -12.63 2.16
N SER A 263 -3.07 -11.49 1.92
CA SER A 263 -1.80 -11.41 1.22
C SER A 263 -0.68 -12.19 1.94
N SER A 264 -0.69 -12.20 3.28
CA SER A 264 0.30 -12.92 4.07
C SER A 264 0.14 -14.44 4.04
N ILE A 265 -1.06 -14.95 3.80
CA ILE A 265 -1.34 -16.40 3.73
C ILE A 265 -0.93 -16.97 2.37
N SER A 266 -1.09 -16.20 1.30
CA SER A 266 -0.91 -16.65 -0.07
C SER A 266 0.54 -16.60 -0.55
N LYS A 267 0.88 -17.49 -1.51
CA LYS A 267 2.14 -17.43 -2.28
C LYS A 267 1.93 -16.83 -3.69
N GLY A 268 0.72 -16.44 -4.07
CA GLY A 268 0.39 -15.96 -5.41
C GLY A 268 -0.35 -14.63 -5.39
N LYS A 269 -0.21 -13.85 -6.46
CA LYS A 269 -0.78 -12.50 -6.58
C LYS A 269 -2.30 -12.46 -6.64
N PHE A 270 -2.91 -13.39 -7.36
CA PHE A 270 -4.35 -13.34 -7.64
C PHE A 270 -5.20 -13.87 -6.50
N PHE A 271 -4.73 -14.88 -5.79
CA PHE A 271 -5.50 -15.51 -4.71
C PHE A 271 -5.93 -14.51 -3.61
N PRO A 272 -5.06 -13.64 -3.08
CA PRO A 272 -5.47 -12.67 -2.07
C PRO A 272 -6.52 -11.68 -2.59
N ALA A 273 -6.38 -11.24 -3.85
CA ALA A 273 -7.33 -10.32 -4.46
C ALA A 273 -8.71 -10.94 -4.61
N VAL A 274 -8.79 -12.16 -5.13
CA VAL A 274 -10.06 -12.91 -5.28
C VAL A 274 -10.67 -13.23 -3.93
N SER A 275 -9.85 -13.67 -2.95
CA SER A 275 -10.32 -13.98 -1.60
C SER A 275 -10.84 -12.74 -0.88
N PHE A 276 -10.20 -11.59 -1.05
CA PHE A 276 -10.66 -10.32 -0.49
C PHE A 276 -12.04 -9.94 -1.05
N MET A 277 -12.19 -10.00 -2.38
CA MET A 277 -13.48 -9.74 -3.02
C MET A 277 -14.54 -10.75 -2.55
N GLY A 278 -14.18 -12.02 -2.43
CA GLY A 278 -15.05 -13.07 -1.90
C GLY A 278 -15.50 -12.82 -0.46
N ILE A 279 -14.62 -12.32 0.41
CA ILE A 279 -14.97 -11.97 1.78
C ILE A 279 -15.93 -10.76 1.80
N ILE A 280 -15.61 -9.69 1.09
CA ILE A 280 -16.44 -8.47 1.13
C ILE A 280 -17.81 -8.74 0.52
N PHE A 281 -17.87 -9.21 -0.72
CA PHE A 281 -19.17 -9.43 -1.39
C PHE A 281 -19.86 -10.73 -0.96
N GLY A 282 -19.08 -11.80 -0.73
CA GLY A 282 -19.66 -13.08 -0.33
C GLY A 282 -20.33 -13.00 1.04
N SER A 283 -19.71 -12.36 2.02
CA SER A 283 -20.34 -12.17 3.35
C SER A 283 -21.62 -11.34 3.26
N GLN A 284 -21.64 -10.30 2.44
CA GLN A 284 -22.81 -9.45 2.21
C GLN A 284 -23.95 -10.23 1.54
N ILE A 285 -23.65 -11.00 0.49
CA ILE A 285 -24.65 -11.83 -0.20
C ILE A 285 -25.20 -12.90 0.73
N ILE A 286 -24.34 -13.58 1.49
CA ILE A 286 -24.76 -14.62 2.45
C ILE A 286 -25.63 -13.99 3.55
N ALA A 287 -25.22 -12.87 4.12
CA ALA A 287 -26.00 -12.15 5.14
C ALA A 287 -27.37 -11.76 4.59
N PHE A 288 -27.43 -11.20 3.38
CA PHE A 288 -28.67 -10.83 2.71
C PHE A 288 -29.61 -12.04 2.49
N LEU A 289 -29.10 -13.14 1.94
CA LEU A 289 -29.92 -14.34 1.68
C LEU A 289 -30.49 -14.93 2.97
N ILE A 290 -29.67 -14.97 4.02
CA ILE A 290 -30.11 -15.52 5.31
C ILE A 290 -31.06 -14.55 6.01
N SER A 291 -30.84 -13.23 5.95
CA SER A 291 -31.76 -12.25 6.52
C SER A 291 -33.13 -12.31 5.83
N LEU A 292 -33.16 -12.57 4.53
CA LEU A 292 -34.40 -12.76 3.77
C LEU A 292 -35.18 -14.01 4.25
N LEU A 293 -34.48 -15.11 4.59
CA LEU A 293 -35.08 -16.34 5.05
C LEU A 293 -35.59 -16.26 6.49
N PHE A 294 -34.80 -15.68 7.38
CA PHE A 294 -35.08 -15.65 8.81
C PHE A 294 -35.65 -14.32 9.31
N GLN A 295 -35.72 -13.31 8.44
CA GLN A 295 -36.14 -11.93 8.79
C GLN A 295 -35.36 -11.38 9.99
N ARG A 296 -34.06 -11.63 10.04
CA ARG A 296 -33.16 -11.22 11.12
C ARG A 296 -31.94 -10.53 10.56
N ASP A 297 -31.68 -9.31 10.97
CA ASP A 297 -30.55 -8.51 10.49
C ASP A 297 -29.22 -8.81 11.20
N VAL A 298 -29.26 -9.55 12.31
CA VAL A 298 -28.05 -9.83 13.12
C VAL A 298 -26.92 -10.49 12.28
N LEU A 299 -27.25 -11.19 11.20
CA LEU A 299 -26.25 -11.84 10.36
C LEU A 299 -25.42 -10.88 9.49
N TYR A 300 -25.88 -9.65 9.32
CA TYR A 300 -25.05 -8.60 8.69
C TYR A 300 -23.80 -8.27 9.52
N LEU A 301 -23.73 -8.66 10.80
CA LEU A 301 -22.51 -8.60 11.60
C LEU A 301 -21.35 -9.41 11.02
N LEU A 302 -21.62 -10.39 10.14
CA LEU A 302 -20.57 -11.15 9.46
C LEU A 302 -19.93 -10.36 8.31
N SER A 303 -20.61 -9.35 7.78
CA SER A 303 -20.14 -8.56 6.65
C SER A 303 -19.34 -7.34 7.11
N PRO A 304 -18.07 -7.21 6.69
CA PRO A 304 -17.27 -6.02 7.02
C PRO A 304 -17.87 -4.73 6.47
N TYR A 305 -18.43 -4.80 5.25
CA TYR A 305 -19.03 -3.64 4.61
C TYR A 305 -20.27 -3.14 5.36
N ASP A 306 -21.18 -4.05 5.73
CA ASP A 306 -22.44 -3.68 6.38
C ASP A 306 -22.20 -3.12 7.79
N ASN A 307 -21.21 -3.66 8.52
CA ASN A 307 -20.79 -3.09 9.80
C ASN A 307 -20.21 -1.69 9.66
N LEU A 308 -19.36 -1.45 8.64
CA LEU A 308 -18.84 -0.11 8.36
C LEU A 308 -19.96 0.86 7.98
N ALA A 309 -20.92 0.39 7.16
CA ALA A 309 -22.08 1.20 6.75
C ALA A 309 -22.96 1.57 7.95
N HIS A 310 -23.25 0.61 8.85
CA HIS A 310 -24.05 0.83 10.05
C HIS A 310 -23.39 1.86 10.99
N VAL A 311 -22.09 1.71 11.26
CA VAL A 311 -21.33 2.66 12.08
C VAL A 311 -21.26 4.04 11.41
N GLY A 312 -21.04 4.10 10.11
CA GLY A 312 -21.00 5.36 9.37
C GLY A 312 -22.33 6.09 9.35
N GLN A 313 -23.44 5.37 9.17
CA GLN A 313 -24.80 5.94 9.27
C GLN A 313 -25.05 6.54 10.65
N TRP A 314 -24.70 5.82 11.72
CA TRP A 314 -24.84 6.31 13.09
C TRP A 314 -23.99 7.56 13.35
N MET A 315 -22.73 7.60 12.90
CA MET A 315 -21.85 8.76 13.08
C MET A 315 -22.35 10.02 12.38
N MET A 316 -23.11 9.84 11.30
CA MET A 316 -23.69 10.96 10.55
C MET A 316 -25.14 11.25 10.91
N GLU A 317 -25.65 10.65 12.00
CA GLU A 317 -27.04 10.79 12.45
C GLU A 317 -28.07 10.46 11.36
N LEU A 318 -27.76 9.50 10.51
CA LEU A 318 -28.69 8.95 9.53
C LEU A 318 -29.49 7.82 10.16
N ASN A 319 -30.68 7.55 9.60
CA ASN A 319 -31.44 6.37 9.98
C ASN A 319 -30.61 5.12 9.66
N THR A 320 -30.38 4.30 10.67
CA THR A 320 -29.67 3.04 10.51
C THR A 320 -30.52 2.04 9.73
N THR A 321 -29.88 1.33 8.81
CA THR A 321 -30.56 0.32 7.99
C THR A 321 -30.88 -0.94 8.78
N TYR A 322 -30.19 -1.18 9.90
CA TYR A 322 -30.24 -2.43 10.67
C TYR A 322 -30.87 -2.22 12.04
N ASP A 323 -31.65 -3.22 12.51
CA ASP A 323 -32.42 -3.14 13.76
C ASP A 323 -31.63 -3.50 15.02
N PHE A 324 -30.34 -3.85 14.89
CA PHE A 324 -29.50 -4.19 16.05
C PHE A 324 -28.65 -2.99 16.54
N PRO A 325 -28.20 -3.00 17.81
CA PRO A 325 -27.40 -1.91 18.37
C PRO A 325 -26.09 -1.69 17.63
N VAL A 326 -25.74 -0.43 17.32
CA VAL A 326 -24.48 -0.04 16.62
C VAL A 326 -23.23 -0.53 17.36
N ALA A 327 -23.29 -0.66 18.69
CA ALA A 327 -22.20 -1.20 19.49
C ALA A 327 -21.75 -2.60 19.02
N TRP A 328 -22.67 -3.43 18.52
CA TRP A 328 -22.33 -4.76 18.00
C TRP A 328 -21.52 -4.67 16.71
N SER A 329 -21.82 -3.72 15.84
CA SER A 329 -21.02 -3.46 14.63
C SER A 329 -19.61 -2.97 14.98
N PHE A 330 -19.45 -2.11 15.99
CA PHE A 330 -18.13 -1.73 16.48
C PHE A 330 -17.35 -2.93 17.01
N VAL A 331 -17.96 -3.77 17.82
CA VAL A 331 -17.31 -4.99 18.34
C VAL A 331 -16.94 -5.94 17.19
N ALA A 332 -17.84 -6.14 16.22
CA ALA A 332 -17.58 -6.97 15.05
C ALA A 332 -16.40 -6.45 14.25
N LEU A 333 -16.33 -5.14 13.98
CA LEU A 333 -15.19 -4.52 13.28
C LEU A 333 -13.88 -4.66 14.06
N LEU A 334 -13.90 -4.45 15.38
CA LEU A 334 -12.72 -4.65 16.22
C LEU A 334 -12.22 -6.11 16.18
N LEU A 335 -13.15 -7.07 16.25
CA LEU A 335 -12.81 -8.49 16.16
C LEU A 335 -12.24 -8.83 14.77
N MET A 336 -12.88 -8.39 13.69
CA MET A 336 -12.40 -8.62 12.32
C MET A 336 -11.01 -8.04 12.10
N ASN A 337 -10.78 -6.80 12.53
CA ASN A 337 -9.47 -6.16 12.44
C ASN A 337 -8.43 -6.86 13.32
N GLY A 338 -8.79 -7.22 14.57
CA GLY A 338 -7.91 -7.91 15.50
C GLY A 338 -7.49 -9.28 14.97
N ILE A 339 -8.42 -10.08 14.46
CA ILE A 339 -8.14 -11.38 13.85
C ILE A 339 -7.25 -11.20 12.61
N SER A 340 -7.55 -10.24 11.76
CA SER A 340 -6.76 -9.97 10.56
C SER A 340 -5.32 -9.56 10.90
N LEU A 341 -5.12 -8.67 11.87
CA LEU A 341 -3.80 -8.27 12.33
C LEU A 341 -3.04 -9.42 13.01
N TYR A 342 -3.73 -10.24 13.79
CA TYR A 342 -3.15 -11.43 14.40
C TYR A 342 -2.64 -12.41 13.32
N ILE A 343 -3.44 -12.70 12.31
CA ILE A 343 -3.06 -13.55 11.17
C ILE A 343 -1.85 -12.95 10.46
N LEU A 344 -1.88 -11.65 10.16
CA LEU A 344 -0.80 -10.95 9.48
C LEU A 344 0.53 -11.09 10.25
N ILE A 345 0.53 -10.76 11.54
CA ILE A 345 1.73 -10.81 12.40
C ILE A 345 2.22 -12.25 12.55
N SER A 346 1.33 -13.19 12.83
CA SER A 346 1.66 -14.60 12.98
C SER A 346 2.31 -15.16 11.71
N ARG A 347 1.73 -14.87 10.54
CA ARG A 347 2.27 -15.33 9.25
C ARG A 347 3.60 -14.70 8.88
N VAL A 348 3.79 -13.41 9.12
CA VAL A 348 5.08 -12.77 8.89
C VAL A 348 6.14 -13.28 9.85
N ASN A 349 5.79 -13.56 11.10
CA ASN A 349 6.71 -14.16 12.07
C ASN A 349 7.13 -15.59 11.72
N SER A 350 6.24 -16.34 11.07
CA SER A 350 6.53 -17.70 10.59
C SER A 350 7.31 -17.73 9.25
N LEU A 351 7.57 -16.59 8.62
CA LEU A 351 8.46 -16.50 7.47
C LEU A 351 9.89 -16.75 7.97
N GLU A 352 10.24 -17.99 8.11
CA GLU A 352 11.63 -18.38 8.35
C GLU A 352 12.42 -18.19 7.05
N VAL A 353 13.72 -17.92 7.22
CA VAL A 353 14.70 -18.02 6.14
C VAL A 353 14.94 -19.52 5.92
N THR A 354 13.89 -20.26 5.57
CA THR A 354 14.04 -21.63 5.15
C THR A 354 14.77 -21.62 3.83
N ARG A 355 15.98 -22.13 3.87
CA ARG A 355 16.65 -22.66 2.69
C ARG A 355 15.81 -23.85 2.21
N GLU A 356 14.88 -23.62 1.30
CA GLU A 356 14.39 -24.66 0.41
C GLU A 356 15.26 -24.69 -0.83
#